data_465e4b01df53490a69b574b8f71a179f
#
_entry.id   465e4b01df53490a69b574b8f71a179f
#
_cell.length_a   1.000
_cell.length_b   1.000
_cell.length_c   1.000
_cell.angle_alpha   90.00
_cell.angle_beta   90.00
_cell.angle_gamma   90.00
#
_symmetry.space_group_name_H-M   'P 1'
#
loop_
_entity.id
_entity.type
_entity.pdbx_description
1 polymer ?
#
loop_
_entity_poly.entity_id
_entity_poly.type
_entity_poly.pdbx_seq_one_letter_code
_entity_poly.pdbx_strand_id
1 'polypeptide(L)'
;LTYYKILLKQKNKLTTYKKLVDLLLKIQKIKPKTKIKNIINGTHEIKKYSSKQLHRETDLFFDWYLPLFLNKKKILKIKKKTKKILSQLYKNLNFPNSYFVHRDYHSQNLMKVGNRVGVIDSQDALIGNPTYDLVSLIDDVRLRTSKKLKKQIYDYYLKKINKIYRVNSQK
;
A
#
# COMPACT_ATOMS: atom_id res chain seq x y z
N LEU A 1 21.59 -0.47 1.70
CA LEU A 1 21.24 -0.94 0.36
C LEU A 1 19.72 -1.17 0.26
N THR A 2 19.02 -0.54 -0.72
CA THR A 2 17.58 -0.71 -0.93
C THR A 2 17.25 -2.06 -1.53
N TYR A 3 16.08 -2.60 -1.21
CA TYR A 3 15.58 -3.82 -1.85
C TYR A 3 15.27 -3.63 -3.33
N TYR A 4 15.02 -2.41 -3.78
CA TYR A 4 14.94 -2.07 -5.19
C TYR A 4 16.24 -2.48 -5.94
N LYS A 5 17.40 -2.03 -5.45
CA LYS A 5 18.70 -2.38 -6.05
C LYS A 5 19.00 -3.89 -6.00
N ILE A 6 18.54 -4.57 -4.94
CA ILE A 6 18.67 -6.02 -4.80
C ILE A 6 17.80 -6.74 -5.85
N LEU A 7 16.51 -6.36 -5.93
CA LEU A 7 15.55 -6.99 -6.84
C LEU A 7 15.87 -6.75 -8.32
N LEU A 8 16.48 -5.61 -8.68
CA LEU A 8 16.95 -5.38 -10.06
C LEU A 8 17.98 -6.42 -10.51
N LYS A 9 18.87 -6.81 -9.61
CA LYS A 9 19.97 -7.76 -9.92
C LYS A 9 19.58 -9.24 -9.85
N GLN A 10 18.42 -9.54 -9.21
CA GLN A 10 18.01 -10.93 -8.99
C GLN A 10 17.24 -11.52 -10.17
N LYS A 11 17.65 -12.71 -10.64
CA LYS A 11 16.88 -13.54 -11.60
C LYS A 11 15.63 -14.11 -10.91
N ASN A 12 15.77 -14.73 -9.74
CA ASN A 12 14.65 -15.25 -8.95
C ASN A 12 14.33 -14.30 -7.80
N LYS A 13 13.22 -13.58 -7.93
CA LYS A 13 12.80 -12.51 -6.99
C LYS A 13 11.85 -13.02 -5.90
N LEU A 14 11.26 -14.22 -6.06
CA LEU A 14 10.17 -14.69 -5.20
C LEU A 14 10.56 -14.78 -3.72
N THR A 15 11.75 -15.33 -3.42
CA THR A 15 12.24 -15.44 -2.03
C THR A 15 12.38 -14.09 -1.36
N THR A 16 12.89 -13.10 -2.10
CA THR A 16 13.01 -11.72 -1.59
C THR A 16 11.64 -11.11 -1.34
N TYR A 17 10.70 -11.22 -2.29
CA TYR A 17 9.34 -10.72 -2.08
C TYR A 17 8.65 -11.40 -0.89
N LYS A 18 8.81 -12.71 -0.69
CA LYS A 18 8.29 -13.41 0.50
C LYS A 18 8.81 -12.79 1.80
N LYS A 19 10.11 -12.48 1.87
CA LYS A 19 10.72 -11.81 3.03
C LYS A 19 10.10 -10.43 3.28
N LEU A 20 9.84 -9.65 2.23
CA LEU A 20 9.21 -8.33 2.34
C LEU A 20 7.74 -8.45 2.76
N VAL A 21 7.02 -9.42 2.23
CA VAL A 21 5.65 -9.75 2.65
C VAL A 21 5.59 -10.20 4.12
N ASP A 22 6.57 -10.97 4.59
CA ASP A 22 6.63 -11.38 6.00
C ASP A 22 6.79 -10.19 6.95
N LEU A 23 7.55 -9.18 6.54
CA LEU A 23 7.65 -7.93 7.30
C LEU A 23 6.32 -7.17 7.27
N LEU A 24 5.69 -7.03 6.10
CA LEU A 24 4.38 -6.40 5.96
C LEU A 24 3.34 -7.03 6.90
N LEU A 25 3.27 -8.35 6.93
CA LEU A 25 2.37 -9.09 7.82
C LEU A 25 2.68 -8.88 9.31
N LYS A 26 3.96 -8.66 9.68
CA LYS A 26 4.34 -8.28 11.05
C LYS A 26 3.83 -6.89 11.40
N ILE A 27 3.98 -5.94 10.49
CA ILE A 27 3.48 -4.56 10.66
C ILE A 27 1.95 -4.58 10.81
N GLN A 28 1.25 -5.34 9.98
CA GLN A 28 -0.21 -5.45 10.01
C GLN A 28 -0.78 -6.13 11.28
N LYS A 29 0.03 -6.86 12.05
CA LYS A 29 -0.36 -7.37 13.38
C LYS A 29 -0.38 -6.31 14.46
N ILE A 30 0.28 -5.20 14.26
CA ILE A 30 0.33 -4.10 15.23
C ILE A 30 -1.04 -3.41 15.20
N LYS A 31 -1.71 -3.36 16.37
CA LYS A 31 -2.95 -2.57 16.51
C LYS A 31 -2.59 -1.08 16.41
N PRO A 32 -3.03 -0.37 15.39
CA PRO A 32 -2.66 1.03 15.23
C PRO A 32 -3.34 1.87 16.31
N LYS A 33 -2.56 2.75 16.95
CA LYS A 33 -3.10 3.80 17.83
C LYS A 33 -3.45 5.02 16.97
N THR A 34 -4.64 5.57 17.16
CA THR A 34 -5.06 6.79 16.44
C THR A 34 -4.30 8.03 16.91
N LYS A 35 -3.84 8.01 18.16
CA LYS A 35 -3.07 9.13 18.75
C LYS A 35 -1.75 8.59 19.28
N ILE A 36 -0.65 9.22 18.87
CA ILE A 36 0.70 8.88 19.29
C ILE A 36 1.32 10.14 19.91
N LYS A 37 1.88 10.02 21.11
CA LYS A 37 2.67 11.10 21.72
C LYS A 37 3.94 11.30 20.90
N ASN A 38 4.26 12.51 20.53
CA ASN A 38 5.53 12.85 19.92
C ASN A 38 6.56 13.27 20.98
N ILE A 39 7.83 13.36 20.58
CA ILE A 39 8.97 13.66 21.46
C ILE A 39 8.86 15.09 22.06
N ILE A 40 8.12 15.99 21.44
CA ILE A 40 8.03 17.42 21.82
C ILE A 40 6.69 17.70 22.54
N ASN A 41 6.23 16.79 23.39
CA ASN A 41 4.98 16.92 24.19
C ASN A 41 3.70 17.17 23.38
N GLY A 42 3.71 16.91 22.07
CA GLY A 42 2.54 16.98 21.21
C GLY A 42 1.89 15.62 21.00
N THR A 43 0.74 15.62 20.35
CA THR A 43 0.04 14.40 19.92
C THR A 43 -0.09 14.43 18.41
N HIS A 44 0.40 13.36 17.76
CA HIS A 44 0.16 13.13 16.33
C HIS A 44 -1.02 12.19 16.15
N GLU A 45 -1.96 12.56 15.27
CA GLU A 45 -3.12 11.74 14.96
C GLU A 45 -2.91 11.00 13.63
N ILE A 46 -2.93 9.66 13.68
CA ILE A 46 -2.93 8.83 12.48
C ILE A 46 -4.35 8.77 11.93
N LYS A 47 -4.57 9.36 10.76
CA LYS A 47 -5.88 9.44 10.11
C LYS A 47 -6.32 8.11 9.57
N LYS A 48 -7.64 7.89 9.52
CA LYS A 48 -8.22 6.73 8.83
C LYS A 48 -8.40 7.05 7.34
N TYR A 49 -8.16 6.04 6.52
CA TYR A 49 -8.43 6.11 5.09
C TYR A 49 -9.93 6.31 4.86
N SER A 50 -10.29 7.29 4.07
CA SER A 50 -11.67 7.62 3.75
C SER A 50 -11.89 7.67 2.23
N SER A 51 -13.14 7.54 1.79
CA SER A 51 -13.50 7.74 0.37
C SER A 51 -13.04 9.11 -0.15
N LYS A 52 -13.04 10.14 0.70
CA LYS A 52 -12.50 11.46 0.36
C LYS A 52 -11.01 11.41 0.04
N GLN A 53 -10.23 10.65 0.83
CA GLN A 53 -8.79 10.47 0.60
C GLN A 53 -8.54 9.72 -0.71
N LEU A 54 -9.27 8.63 -0.97
CA LEU A 54 -9.18 7.88 -2.23
C LEU A 54 -9.48 8.76 -3.45
N HIS A 55 -10.52 9.61 -3.35
CA HIS A 55 -10.82 10.55 -4.42
C HIS A 55 -9.74 11.61 -4.61
N ARG A 56 -9.11 12.10 -3.53
CA ARG A 56 -7.99 13.06 -3.65
C ARG A 56 -6.79 12.45 -4.38
N GLU A 57 -6.46 11.21 -4.09
CA GLU A 57 -5.35 10.51 -4.77
C GLU A 57 -5.66 10.31 -6.26
N THR A 58 -6.88 9.92 -6.60
CA THR A 58 -7.28 9.79 -8.01
C THR A 58 -7.44 11.14 -8.72
N ASP A 59 -7.71 12.23 -7.99
CA ASP A 59 -7.77 13.58 -8.57
C ASP A 59 -6.43 14.01 -9.15
N LEU A 60 -5.30 13.55 -8.59
CA LEU A 60 -3.96 13.85 -9.12
C LEU A 60 -3.81 13.44 -10.59
N PHE A 61 -4.41 12.30 -10.98
CA PHE A 61 -4.43 11.86 -12.38
C PHE A 61 -5.14 12.85 -13.30
N PHE A 62 -6.28 13.40 -12.87
CA PHE A 62 -7.05 14.36 -13.66
C PHE A 62 -6.44 15.76 -13.67
N ASP A 63 -5.82 16.15 -12.55
CA ASP A 63 -5.38 17.52 -12.34
C ASP A 63 -3.93 17.74 -12.79
N TRP A 64 -3.10 16.66 -12.84
CA TRP A 64 -1.68 16.76 -13.22
C TRP A 64 -1.32 15.98 -14.48
N TYR A 65 -1.82 14.75 -14.64
CA TYR A 65 -1.41 13.90 -15.77
C TYR A 65 -2.20 14.19 -17.04
N LEU A 66 -3.54 14.21 -16.96
CA LEU A 66 -4.37 14.41 -18.16
C LEU A 66 -4.18 15.78 -18.85
N PRO A 67 -3.89 16.90 -18.17
CA PRO A 67 -3.61 18.18 -18.84
C PRO A 67 -2.45 18.16 -19.80
N LEU A 68 -1.54 17.20 -19.67
CA LEU A 68 -0.43 17.01 -20.63
C LEU A 68 -0.90 16.55 -22.01
N PHE A 69 -2.11 15.96 -22.12
CA PHE A 69 -2.59 15.30 -23.34
C PHE A 69 -3.97 15.79 -23.80
N LEU A 70 -4.76 16.38 -22.92
CA LEU A 70 -6.16 16.69 -23.17
C LEU A 70 -6.52 18.12 -22.74
N ASN A 71 -7.48 18.73 -23.45
CA ASN A 71 -8.02 20.03 -23.07
C ASN A 71 -8.98 19.90 -21.85
N LYS A 72 -9.20 21.01 -21.16
CA LYS A 72 -10.00 21.11 -19.94
C LYS A 72 -11.42 20.53 -20.09
N LYS A 73 -12.09 20.79 -21.23
CA LYS A 73 -13.47 20.31 -21.51
C LYS A 73 -13.55 18.77 -21.54
N LYS A 74 -12.59 18.12 -22.21
CA LYS A 74 -12.46 16.65 -22.26
C LYS A 74 -12.16 16.09 -20.89
N ILE A 75 -11.22 16.69 -20.15
CA ILE A 75 -10.85 16.25 -18.80
C ILE A 75 -12.07 16.27 -17.86
N LEU A 76 -12.85 17.36 -17.85
CA LEU A 76 -14.05 17.45 -16.99
C LEU A 76 -15.07 16.34 -17.28
N LYS A 77 -15.30 16.04 -18.57
CA LYS A 77 -16.22 14.94 -18.98
C LYS A 77 -15.72 13.60 -18.50
N ILE A 78 -14.42 13.30 -18.68
CA ILE A 78 -13.80 12.04 -18.25
C ILE A 78 -13.82 11.97 -16.71
N LYS A 79 -13.41 13.03 -16.00
CA LYS A 79 -13.38 13.10 -14.54
C LYS A 79 -14.76 12.78 -13.95
N LYS A 80 -15.84 13.39 -14.45
CA LYS A 80 -17.20 13.13 -13.98
C LYS A 80 -17.60 11.66 -14.13
N LYS A 81 -17.36 11.06 -15.30
CA LYS A 81 -17.70 9.65 -15.56
C LYS A 81 -16.88 8.70 -14.69
N THR A 82 -15.58 8.92 -14.63
CA THR A 82 -14.65 8.06 -13.87
C THR A 82 -14.90 8.15 -12.36
N LYS A 83 -15.15 9.34 -11.82
CA LYS A 83 -15.48 9.49 -10.40
C LYS A 83 -16.74 8.73 -10.00
N LYS A 84 -17.77 8.67 -10.87
CA LYS A 84 -18.96 7.85 -10.62
C LYS A 84 -18.62 6.37 -10.49
N ILE A 85 -17.80 5.85 -11.40
CA ILE A 85 -17.35 4.44 -11.38
C ILE A 85 -16.51 4.18 -10.13
N LEU A 86 -15.54 5.03 -9.84
CA LEU A 86 -14.67 4.89 -8.66
C LEU A 86 -15.47 4.94 -7.35
N SER A 87 -16.48 5.82 -7.26
CA SER A 87 -17.34 5.88 -6.07
C SER A 87 -18.12 4.56 -5.85
N GLN A 88 -18.57 3.91 -6.91
CA GLN A 88 -19.20 2.58 -6.82
C GLN A 88 -18.20 1.51 -6.39
N LEU A 89 -16.99 1.51 -6.96
CA LEU A 89 -15.92 0.59 -6.56
C LEU A 89 -15.54 0.78 -5.09
N TYR A 90 -15.38 2.01 -4.62
CA TYR A 90 -15.02 2.30 -3.24
C TYR A 90 -16.08 1.86 -2.23
N LYS A 91 -17.38 1.96 -2.59
CA LYS A 91 -18.46 1.43 -1.76
C LYS A 91 -18.44 -0.09 -1.64
N ASN A 92 -17.97 -0.78 -2.67
CA ASN A 92 -17.88 -2.24 -2.71
C ASN A 92 -16.61 -2.79 -2.06
N LEU A 93 -15.66 -1.94 -1.65
CA LEU A 93 -14.48 -2.35 -0.93
C LEU A 93 -14.84 -2.68 0.54
N ASN A 94 -15.37 -3.87 0.78
CA ASN A 94 -15.76 -4.38 2.10
C ASN A 94 -14.57 -4.79 2.97
N PHE A 95 -13.47 -4.06 2.93
CA PHE A 95 -12.30 -4.38 3.76
C PHE A 95 -12.27 -3.52 5.03
N PRO A 96 -11.91 -4.11 6.17
CA PRO A 96 -11.78 -3.34 7.41
C PRO A 96 -10.62 -2.34 7.27
N ASN A 97 -10.95 -1.05 7.32
CA ASN A 97 -9.96 0.03 7.46
C ASN A 97 -9.48 0.10 8.91
N SER A 98 -8.72 -0.93 9.34
CA SER A 98 -8.27 -1.09 10.73
C SER A 98 -6.80 -1.44 10.87
N TYR A 99 -6.07 -1.47 9.76
CA TYR A 99 -4.65 -1.83 9.72
C TYR A 99 -3.79 -0.60 9.57
N PHE A 100 -2.57 -0.66 10.13
CA PHE A 100 -1.54 0.31 9.80
C PHE A 100 -1.17 0.14 8.33
N VAL A 101 -1.23 1.21 7.56
CA VAL A 101 -0.85 1.30 6.15
C VAL A 101 0.26 2.32 6.02
N HIS A 102 1.39 1.89 5.52
CA HIS A 102 2.57 2.72 5.31
C HIS A 102 2.37 3.73 4.17
N ARG A 103 1.58 3.37 3.15
CA ARG A 103 1.29 4.05 1.88
C ARG A 103 2.41 3.97 0.84
N ASP A 104 3.64 4.05 1.27
CA ASP A 104 4.82 3.98 0.40
C ASP A 104 5.66 2.72 0.66
N TYR A 105 4.96 1.58 0.86
CA TYR A 105 5.61 0.28 1.11
C TYR A 105 6.11 -0.35 -0.21
N HIS A 106 7.02 0.35 -0.87
CA HIS A 106 7.64 -0.11 -2.11
C HIS A 106 9.14 -0.40 -1.92
N SER A 107 9.74 -1.08 -2.88
CA SER A 107 11.10 -1.62 -2.76
C SER A 107 12.21 -0.58 -2.52
N GLN A 108 12.00 0.70 -2.83
CA GLN A 108 12.96 1.77 -2.54
C GLN A 108 12.96 2.18 -1.07
N ASN A 109 11.82 2.08 -0.38
CA ASN A 109 11.69 2.42 1.03
C ASN A 109 11.97 1.24 1.97
N LEU A 110 12.37 0.11 1.39
CA LEU A 110 12.76 -1.08 2.14
C LEU A 110 14.28 -1.26 2.07
N MET A 111 14.93 -1.26 3.23
CA MET A 111 16.37 -1.28 3.37
C MET A 111 16.87 -2.62 3.90
N LYS A 112 17.96 -3.14 3.31
CA LYS A 112 18.67 -4.28 3.88
C LYS A 112 19.56 -3.78 5.04
N VAL A 113 19.29 -4.29 6.25
CA VAL A 113 20.05 -3.99 7.48
C VAL A 113 20.51 -5.33 8.07
N GLY A 114 21.73 -5.75 7.72
CA GLY A 114 22.20 -7.11 8.01
C GLY A 114 21.24 -8.16 7.47
N ASN A 115 20.73 -9.03 8.34
CA ASN A 115 19.73 -10.04 7.98
C ASN A 115 18.28 -9.55 8.11
N ARG A 116 18.06 -8.31 8.56
CA ARG A 116 16.73 -7.71 8.74
C ARG A 116 16.34 -6.82 7.56
N VAL A 117 15.06 -6.44 7.53
CA VAL A 117 14.53 -5.41 6.64
C VAL A 117 14.18 -4.20 7.48
N GLY A 118 14.76 -3.05 7.16
CA GLY A 118 14.34 -1.76 7.68
C GLY A 118 13.30 -1.11 6.77
N VAL A 119 12.41 -0.32 7.36
CA VAL A 119 11.41 0.49 6.64
C VAL A 119 11.67 1.95 6.93
N ILE A 120 11.66 2.78 5.91
CA ILE A 120 11.83 4.23 6.01
C ILE A 120 10.63 4.93 5.37
N ASP A 121 10.48 6.23 5.63
CA ASP A 121 9.49 7.08 4.94
C ASP A 121 8.05 6.81 5.38
N SER A 122 7.82 6.68 6.69
CA SER A 122 6.51 6.31 7.28
C SER A 122 5.65 7.50 7.73
N GLN A 123 6.04 8.74 7.43
CA GLN A 123 5.37 9.96 7.91
C GLN A 123 3.93 10.13 7.36
N ASP A 124 3.64 9.54 6.21
CA ASP A 124 2.32 9.59 5.56
C ASP A 124 1.41 8.38 5.88
N ALA A 125 1.81 7.60 6.90
CA ALA A 125 1.07 6.42 7.31
C ALA A 125 -0.37 6.73 7.74
N LEU A 126 -1.27 5.79 7.45
CA LEU A 126 -2.70 5.86 7.75
C LEU A 126 -3.20 4.57 8.39
N ILE A 127 -4.42 4.59 8.89
CA ILE A 127 -5.18 3.39 9.24
C ILE A 127 -6.10 3.06 8.07
N GLY A 128 -5.90 1.91 7.43
CA GLY A 128 -6.60 1.59 6.19
C GLY A 128 -6.69 0.11 5.87
N ASN A 129 -6.84 -0.17 4.58
CA ASN A 129 -6.98 -1.50 4.04
C ASN A 129 -5.62 -2.23 4.01
N PRO A 130 -5.53 -3.48 4.51
CA PRO A 130 -4.28 -4.23 4.58
C PRO A 130 -3.67 -4.55 3.21
N THR A 131 -4.45 -4.54 2.13
CA THR A 131 -3.94 -4.87 0.79
C THR A 131 -3.24 -3.69 0.11
N TYR A 132 -3.39 -2.46 0.61
CA TYR A 132 -2.80 -1.27 0.00
C TYR A 132 -1.27 -1.39 -0.16
N ASP A 133 -0.58 -1.68 0.93
CA ASP A 133 0.88 -1.81 0.94
C ASP A 133 1.36 -3.04 0.15
N LEU A 134 0.55 -4.10 0.09
CA LEU A 134 0.85 -5.26 -0.73
C LEU A 134 0.86 -4.88 -2.21
N VAL A 135 -0.14 -4.12 -2.66
CA VAL A 135 -0.21 -3.62 -4.04
C VAL A 135 0.95 -2.68 -4.34
N SER A 136 1.27 -1.75 -3.45
CA SER A 136 2.41 -0.84 -3.59
C SER A 136 3.73 -1.59 -3.76
N LEU A 137 3.90 -2.72 -3.06
CA LEU A 137 5.09 -3.56 -3.18
C LEU A 137 5.15 -4.32 -4.50
N ILE A 138 4.01 -4.87 -4.97
CA ILE A 138 3.97 -5.81 -6.10
C ILE A 138 3.82 -5.09 -7.44
N ASP A 139 3.05 -4.01 -7.46
CA ASP A 139 2.75 -3.21 -8.65
C ASP A 139 3.61 -1.93 -8.73
N ASP A 140 4.77 -1.92 -8.06
CA ASP A 140 5.74 -0.82 -8.14
C ASP A 140 6.14 -0.56 -9.60
N VAL A 141 5.77 0.60 -10.12
CA VAL A 141 6.02 1.02 -11.53
C VAL A 141 7.51 1.05 -11.87
N ARG A 142 8.39 1.14 -10.88
CA ARG A 142 9.85 1.19 -11.04
C ARG A 142 10.45 -0.19 -11.26
N LEU A 143 9.71 -1.28 -10.95
CA LEU A 143 10.21 -2.64 -10.97
C LEU A 143 9.20 -3.59 -11.62
N ARG A 144 9.42 -3.94 -12.89
CA ARG A 144 8.53 -4.87 -13.60
C ARG A 144 8.43 -6.22 -12.89
N THR A 145 7.21 -6.61 -12.60
CA THR A 145 6.85 -7.88 -11.97
C THR A 145 5.94 -8.66 -12.91
N SER A 146 6.34 -9.89 -13.29
CA SER A 146 5.54 -10.72 -14.20
C SER A 146 4.21 -11.14 -13.56
N LYS A 147 3.18 -11.40 -14.36
CA LYS A 147 1.88 -11.90 -13.88
C LYS A 147 2.02 -13.16 -13.01
N LYS A 148 2.90 -14.10 -13.41
CA LYS A 148 3.19 -15.31 -12.64
C LYS A 148 3.77 -14.98 -11.26
N LEU A 149 4.75 -14.08 -11.18
CA LEU A 149 5.38 -13.69 -9.93
C LEU A 149 4.37 -12.93 -9.02
N LYS A 150 3.59 -12.01 -9.58
CA LYS A 150 2.51 -11.33 -8.84
C LYS A 150 1.58 -12.34 -8.18
N LYS A 151 1.05 -13.30 -8.98
CA LYS A 151 0.17 -14.35 -8.46
C LYS A 151 0.82 -15.14 -7.31
N GLN A 152 2.07 -15.56 -7.45
CA GLN A 152 2.79 -16.29 -6.41
C GLN A 152 2.94 -15.49 -5.11
N ILE A 153 3.14 -14.18 -5.20
CA ILE A 153 3.27 -13.29 -4.04
C ILE A 153 1.89 -13.09 -3.38
N TYR A 154 0.82 -12.87 -4.16
CA TYR A 154 -0.54 -12.78 -3.66
C TYR A 154 -0.97 -14.07 -2.95
N ASP A 155 -0.78 -15.23 -3.57
CA ASP A 155 -1.11 -16.53 -2.98
C ASP A 155 -0.36 -16.74 -1.65
N TYR A 156 0.92 -16.33 -1.59
CA TYR A 156 1.72 -16.40 -0.36
C TYR A 156 1.16 -15.50 0.75
N TYR A 157 0.81 -14.26 0.42
CA TYR A 157 0.20 -13.33 1.37
C TYR A 157 -1.14 -13.86 1.89
N LEU A 158 -2.05 -14.27 0.99
CA LEU A 158 -3.37 -14.78 1.36
C LEU A 158 -3.29 -16.01 2.24
N LYS A 159 -2.41 -16.95 1.92
CA LYS A 159 -2.17 -18.14 2.76
C LYS A 159 -1.75 -17.78 4.19
N LYS A 160 -0.94 -16.75 4.36
CA LYS A 160 -0.45 -16.33 5.68
C LYS A 160 -1.45 -15.46 6.44
N ILE A 161 -2.10 -14.52 5.76
CA ILE A 161 -3.05 -13.63 6.42
C ILE A 161 -4.29 -14.39 6.90
N ASN A 162 -4.77 -15.35 6.13
CA ASN A 162 -5.89 -16.21 6.56
C ASN A 162 -5.58 -17.00 7.83
N LYS A 163 -4.34 -17.44 8.02
CA LYS A 163 -3.92 -18.08 9.28
C LYS A 163 -3.98 -17.10 10.45
N ILE A 164 -3.61 -15.83 10.22
CA ILE A 164 -3.65 -14.78 11.23
C ILE A 164 -5.09 -14.46 11.62
N TYR A 165 -6.02 -14.38 10.66
CA TYR A 165 -7.45 -14.12 10.94
C TYR A 165 -8.12 -15.28 11.68
N ARG A 166 -7.89 -16.53 11.28
CA ARG A 166 -8.46 -17.71 11.96
C ARG A 166 -8.04 -17.80 13.43
N VAL A 167 -6.82 -17.42 13.77
CA VAL A 167 -6.34 -17.37 15.15
C VAL A 167 -7.02 -16.26 15.96
N ASN A 168 -7.39 -15.13 15.32
CA ASN A 168 -8.04 -14.02 16.01
C ASN A 168 -9.57 -14.18 16.14
N SER A 169 -10.19 -15.03 15.32
CA SER A 169 -11.63 -15.35 15.43
C SER A 169 -11.94 -16.45 16.45
N GLN A 170 -10.93 -17.10 17.03
CA GLN A 170 -11.05 -18.12 18.07
C GLN A 170 -10.70 -17.59 19.48
N LYS A 171 -10.46 -16.30 19.62
CA LYS A 171 -10.28 -15.58 20.91
C LYS A 171 -11.38 -14.56 21.08
#